data_ae9ed01292f42d0147956795d22c9f52
#
_entry.id   ae9ed01292f42d0147956795d22c9f52
#
_cell.length_a   1.000
_cell.length_b   1.000
_cell.length_c   1.000
_cell.angle_alpha   90.00
_cell.angle_beta   90.00
_cell.angle_gamma   90.00
#
_symmetry.space_group_name_H-M   'P 1'
#
loop_
_entity.id
_entity.type
_entity.pdbx_description
1 polymer ?
#
loop_
_entity_poly.entity_id
_entity_poly.type
_entity_poly.pdbx_seq_one_letter_code
_entity_poly.pdbx_strand_id
1 'polypeptide(L)'
;YKSRAGTEGEEFLEALSAWTGRPRLAREKAADSWMTWDDVRKLRSMGMEVGAHSVTHPVLATLSTDRQEQEVTGSIQRLRAELDEPIDLFAYPVGAKVSFDERTRAVMAANGIRRAFSFYGGVNPRKGDVDQFDIHRAGVFSVHTPEVVAAMGALPGLLCTPARHA
;
A
#
# COMPACT_ATOMS: atom_id res chain seq x y z
N TYR A 1 -3.87 9.15 13.38
CA TYR A 1 -4.78 9.17 12.21
C TYR A 1 -4.91 7.79 11.57
N LYS A 2 -3.81 7.18 11.13
CA LYS A 2 -3.81 5.89 10.39
C LYS A 2 -4.39 4.69 11.18
N SER A 3 -4.46 4.77 12.50
CA SER A 3 -5.07 3.74 13.35
C SER A 3 -6.58 3.91 13.55
N ARG A 4 -7.17 4.99 13.03
CA ARG A 4 -8.60 5.27 13.11
C ARG A 4 -9.29 4.85 11.83
N ALA A 5 -10.38 4.13 11.93
CA ALA A 5 -11.13 3.63 10.79
C ALA A 5 -12.25 4.59 10.37
N GLY A 6 -12.44 4.76 9.06
CA GLY A 6 -13.64 5.36 8.48
C GLY A 6 -13.98 6.78 8.94
N THR A 7 -15.17 6.96 9.52
CA THR A 7 -15.71 8.26 9.95
C THR A 7 -14.87 8.96 11.02
N GLU A 8 -14.21 8.22 11.91
CA GLU A 8 -13.31 8.81 12.92
C GLU A 8 -12.13 9.56 12.29
N GLY A 9 -11.67 9.14 11.13
CA GLY A 9 -10.61 9.83 10.39
C GLY A 9 -11.05 11.19 9.88
N GLU A 10 -12.25 11.29 9.34
CA GLU A 10 -12.84 12.55 8.86
C GLU A 10 -13.11 13.52 10.02
N GLU A 11 -13.73 13.04 11.10
CA GLU A 11 -13.96 13.83 12.31
C GLU A 11 -12.64 14.38 12.89
N PHE A 12 -11.59 13.56 12.91
CA PHE A 12 -10.27 14.01 13.34
C PHE A 12 -9.71 15.12 12.44
N LEU A 13 -9.85 15.01 11.12
CA LEU A 13 -9.38 16.03 10.17
C LEU A 13 -10.17 17.33 10.29
N GLU A 14 -11.47 17.24 10.54
CA GLU A 14 -12.31 18.43 10.81
C GLU A 14 -11.90 19.13 12.10
N ALA A 15 -11.72 18.35 13.18
CA ALA A 15 -11.24 18.89 14.46
C ALA A 15 -9.85 19.53 14.34
N LEU A 16 -8.95 18.91 13.57
CA LEU A 16 -7.61 19.44 13.31
C LEU A 16 -7.68 20.76 12.51
N SER A 17 -8.54 20.82 11.49
CA SER A 17 -8.77 22.02 10.70
C SER A 17 -9.29 23.16 11.57
N ALA A 18 -10.27 22.89 12.43
CA ALA A 18 -10.81 23.87 13.37
C ALA A 18 -9.75 24.35 14.38
N TRP A 19 -8.97 23.43 14.93
CA TRP A 19 -7.93 23.74 15.91
C TRP A 19 -6.78 24.56 15.33
N THR A 20 -6.36 24.26 14.11
CA THR A 20 -5.24 24.94 13.45
C THR A 20 -5.64 26.20 12.72
N GLY A 21 -6.94 26.47 12.54
CA GLY A 21 -7.46 27.55 11.71
C GLY A 21 -7.15 27.40 10.21
N ARG A 22 -6.66 26.22 9.78
CA ARG A 22 -6.33 25.95 8.38
C ARG A 22 -7.42 25.08 7.75
N PRO A 23 -8.12 25.59 6.74
CA PRO A 23 -9.13 24.79 6.05
C PRO A 23 -8.48 23.63 5.31
N ARG A 24 -9.26 22.56 5.11
CA ARG A 24 -8.86 21.48 4.21
C ARG A 24 -8.65 22.02 2.80
N LEU A 25 -7.68 21.46 2.08
CA LEU A 25 -7.46 21.80 0.69
C LEU A 25 -8.71 21.45 -0.13
N ALA A 26 -9.21 22.40 -0.90
CA ALA A 26 -10.34 22.15 -1.80
C ALA A 26 -9.99 21.03 -2.78
N ARG A 27 -10.97 20.16 -3.06
CA ARG A 27 -10.78 18.95 -3.90
C ARG A 27 -10.21 19.29 -5.28
N GLU A 28 -10.62 20.41 -5.85
CA GLU A 28 -10.16 20.90 -7.14
C GLU A 28 -8.66 21.26 -7.12
N LYS A 29 -8.19 21.84 -6.00
CA LYS A 29 -6.77 22.18 -5.80
C LYS A 29 -5.93 20.95 -5.44
N ALA A 30 -6.55 19.91 -4.89
CA ALA A 30 -5.87 18.66 -4.60
C ALA A 30 -5.72 17.78 -5.85
N ALA A 31 -6.59 17.94 -6.85
CA ALA A 31 -6.60 17.11 -8.06
C ALA A 31 -5.27 17.14 -8.79
N ASP A 32 -4.64 18.31 -8.91
CA ASP A 32 -3.35 18.48 -9.60
C ASP A 32 -2.16 17.83 -8.87
N SER A 33 -2.37 17.39 -7.62
CA SER A 33 -1.33 16.71 -6.80
C SER A 33 -1.36 15.20 -6.91
N TRP A 34 -2.31 14.63 -7.64
CA TRP A 34 -2.54 13.19 -7.73
C TRP A 34 -2.57 12.73 -9.19
N MET A 35 -2.13 11.52 -9.43
CA MET A 35 -2.25 10.89 -10.75
C MET A 35 -3.71 10.75 -11.16
N THR A 36 -3.97 11.05 -12.42
CA THR A 36 -5.24 10.73 -13.09
C THR A 36 -5.25 9.27 -13.57
N TRP A 37 -6.40 8.76 -13.94
CA TRP A 37 -6.49 7.44 -14.57
C TRP A 37 -5.77 7.38 -15.92
N ASP A 38 -5.67 8.49 -16.64
CA ASP A 38 -4.87 8.57 -17.87
C ASP A 38 -3.38 8.43 -17.59
N ASP A 39 -2.89 9.00 -16.49
CA ASP A 39 -1.52 8.81 -16.06
C ASP A 39 -1.23 7.35 -15.70
N VAL A 40 -2.17 6.68 -15.00
CA VAL A 40 -2.04 5.25 -14.68
C VAL A 40 -2.00 4.41 -15.95
N ARG A 41 -2.91 4.66 -16.90
CA ARG A 41 -2.90 3.99 -18.22
C ARG A 41 -1.60 4.23 -18.98
N LYS A 42 -1.06 5.45 -18.93
CA LYS A 42 0.22 5.79 -19.53
C LYS A 42 1.37 5.02 -18.88
N LEU A 43 1.45 4.96 -17.55
CA LEU A 43 2.46 4.15 -16.85
C LEU A 43 2.38 2.69 -17.30
N ARG A 44 1.18 2.15 -17.40
CA ARG A 44 0.96 0.78 -17.84
C ARG A 44 1.45 0.54 -19.28
N SER A 45 1.15 1.46 -20.20
CA SER A 45 1.63 1.40 -21.60
C SER A 45 3.15 1.50 -21.72
N MET A 46 3.83 2.06 -20.73
CA MET A 46 5.29 2.12 -20.62
C MET A 46 5.90 0.86 -20.02
N GLY A 47 5.10 -0.16 -19.71
CA GLY A 47 5.55 -1.44 -19.13
C GLY A 47 5.63 -1.47 -17.61
N MET A 48 5.08 -0.46 -16.91
CA MET A 48 5.02 -0.47 -15.45
C MET A 48 3.93 -1.42 -14.97
N GLU A 49 4.23 -2.21 -13.94
CA GLU A 49 3.22 -3.00 -13.24
C GLU A 49 2.38 -2.12 -12.31
N VAL A 50 1.06 -2.35 -12.30
CA VAL A 50 0.11 -1.65 -11.45
C VAL A 50 -0.59 -2.66 -10.55
N GLY A 51 -0.60 -2.39 -9.24
CA GLY A 51 -1.25 -3.23 -8.23
C GLY A 51 -2.21 -2.45 -7.35
N ALA A 52 -3.09 -3.14 -6.65
CA ALA A 52 -4.06 -2.54 -5.74
C ALA A 52 -3.42 -2.18 -4.38
N HIS A 53 -4.03 -1.21 -3.67
CA HIS A 53 -3.52 -0.69 -2.40
C HIS A 53 -4.65 -0.23 -1.44
N SER A 54 -5.79 -0.91 -1.43
CA SER A 54 -7.06 -0.54 -0.79
C SER A 54 -7.73 0.71 -1.39
N VAL A 55 -8.93 1.01 -0.92
CA VAL A 55 -9.70 2.18 -1.38
C VAL A 55 -9.33 3.44 -0.58
N THR A 56 -9.30 3.34 0.76
CA THR A 56 -9.12 4.51 1.66
C THR A 56 -7.84 4.47 2.49
N HIS A 57 -6.96 3.50 2.24
CA HIS A 57 -5.66 3.34 2.90
C HIS A 57 -5.74 3.12 4.43
N PRO A 58 -6.64 2.29 4.97
CA PRO A 58 -6.70 1.97 6.39
C PRO A 58 -5.64 0.94 6.78
N VAL A 59 -5.41 0.78 8.07
CA VAL A 59 -4.72 -0.41 8.63
C VAL A 59 -5.71 -1.57 8.56
N LEU A 60 -5.56 -2.47 7.58
CA LEU A 60 -6.56 -3.50 7.26
C LEU A 60 -6.89 -4.40 8.46
N ALA A 61 -5.89 -4.85 9.22
CA ALA A 61 -6.10 -5.72 10.37
C ALA A 61 -6.99 -5.11 11.48
N THR A 62 -7.16 -3.78 11.51
CA THR A 62 -8.04 -3.11 12.49
C THR A 62 -9.51 -3.10 12.08
N LEU A 63 -9.81 -3.52 10.86
CA LEU A 63 -11.16 -3.51 10.31
C LEU A 63 -11.89 -4.84 10.57
N SER A 64 -13.23 -4.79 10.56
CA SER A 64 -14.04 -6.00 10.45
C SER A 64 -13.79 -6.71 9.11
N THR A 65 -14.13 -7.99 9.03
CA THR A 65 -13.95 -8.78 7.80
C THR A 65 -14.66 -8.14 6.61
N ASP A 66 -15.91 -7.70 6.77
CA ASP A 66 -16.69 -7.06 5.71
C ASP A 66 -16.04 -5.76 5.22
N ARG A 67 -15.45 -4.99 6.13
CA ARG A 67 -14.74 -3.76 5.77
C ARG A 67 -13.41 -4.06 5.08
N GLN A 68 -12.69 -5.09 5.49
CA GLN A 68 -11.49 -5.54 4.77
C GLN A 68 -11.85 -5.97 3.34
N GLU A 69 -12.94 -6.71 3.17
CA GLU A 69 -13.44 -7.12 1.86
C GLU A 69 -13.78 -5.92 0.97
N GLN A 70 -14.50 -4.93 1.49
CA GLN A 70 -14.82 -3.70 0.76
C GLN A 70 -13.57 -2.94 0.31
N GLU A 71 -12.59 -2.78 1.19
CA GLU A 71 -11.34 -2.07 0.91
C GLU A 71 -10.47 -2.80 -0.13
N VAL A 72 -10.32 -4.10 0.00
CA VAL A 72 -9.49 -4.91 -0.89
C VAL A 72 -10.19 -5.10 -2.24
N THR A 73 -11.41 -5.67 -2.22
CA THR A 73 -12.17 -5.97 -3.44
C THR A 73 -12.50 -4.72 -4.23
N GLY A 74 -12.92 -3.65 -3.55
CA GLY A 74 -13.25 -2.37 -4.20
C GLY A 74 -12.06 -1.78 -4.97
N SER A 75 -10.86 -1.81 -4.39
CA SER A 75 -9.65 -1.32 -5.07
C SER A 75 -9.27 -2.17 -6.28
N ILE A 76 -9.37 -3.49 -6.16
CA ILE A 76 -9.07 -4.42 -7.27
C ILE A 76 -10.06 -4.23 -8.41
N GLN A 77 -11.36 -4.20 -8.11
CA GLN A 77 -12.41 -4.02 -9.11
C GLN A 77 -12.29 -2.66 -9.82
N ARG A 78 -11.98 -1.60 -9.08
CA ARG A 78 -11.77 -0.29 -9.68
C ARG A 78 -10.60 -0.29 -10.67
N LEU A 79 -9.46 -0.86 -10.31
CA LEU A 79 -8.31 -0.97 -11.22
C LEU A 79 -8.63 -1.81 -12.46
N ARG A 80 -9.31 -2.95 -12.30
CA ARG A 80 -9.73 -3.79 -13.43
C ARG A 80 -10.63 -3.03 -14.39
N ALA A 81 -11.57 -2.25 -13.87
CA ALA A 81 -12.47 -1.45 -14.69
C ALA A 81 -11.77 -0.32 -15.45
N GLU A 82 -10.75 0.29 -14.85
CA GLU A 82 -10.02 1.40 -15.46
C GLU A 82 -8.94 0.95 -16.45
N LEU A 83 -8.35 -0.22 -16.23
CA LEU A 83 -7.24 -0.71 -17.05
C LEU A 83 -7.67 -1.80 -18.05
N ASP A 84 -8.87 -2.35 -17.92
CA ASP A 84 -9.38 -3.47 -18.71
C ASP A 84 -8.44 -4.68 -18.72
N GLU A 85 -7.81 -4.96 -17.55
CA GLU A 85 -6.87 -6.07 -17.41
C GLU A 85 -6.97 -6.74 -16.03
N PRO A 86 -6.49 -7.99 -15.87
CA PRO A 86 -6.40 -8.64 -14.57
C PRO A 86 -5.45 -7.88 -13.64
N ILE A 87 -5.86 -7.71 -12.38
CA ILE A 87 -5.01 -7.19 -11.31
C ILE A 87 -4.71 -8.33 -10.34
N ASP A 88 -3.45 -8.66 -10.19
CA ASP A 88 -2.98 -9.79 -9.39
C ASP A 88 -1.88 -9.41 -8.38
N LEU A 89 -1.59 -8.11 -8.26
CA LEU A 89 -0.64 -7.55 -7.32
C LEU A 89 -1.35 -6.66 -6.30
N PHE A 90 -0.93 -6.74 -5.04
CA PHE A 90 -1.43 -5.90 -3.97
C PHE A 90 -0.28 -5.39 -3.10
N ALA A 91 -0.33 -4.14 -2.64
CA ALA A 91 0.54 -3.65 -1.59
C ALA A 91 -0.31 -3.32 -0.35
N TYR A 92 0.12 -3.75 0.83
CA TYR A 92 -0.61 -3.44 2.06
C TYR A 92 -0.47 -1.96 2.42
N PRO A 93 -1.58 -1.26 2.76
CA PRO A 93 -1.49 0.04 3.42
C PRO A 93 -0.67 -0.04 4.69
N VAL A 94 0.20 0.94 4.92
CA VAL A 94 1.22 0.92 5.98
C VAL A 94 2.25 -0.19 5.79
N GLY A 95 1.80 -1.43 5.58
CA GLY A 95 2.62 -2.58 5.27
C GLY A 95 3.42 -3.16 6.45
N ALA A 96 3.22 -2.67 7.69
CA ALA A 96 3.77 -3.27 8.88
C ALA A 96 3.20 -4.69 9.09
N LYS A 97 3.94 -5.57 9.76
CA LYS A 97 3.51 -6.96 9.99
C LYS A 97 2.16 -7.07 10.69
N VAL A 98 1.83 -6.09 11.54
CA VAL A 98 0.55 -6.01 12.26
C VAL A 98 -0.57 -5.29 11.49
N SER A 99 -0.30 -4.81 10.26
CA SER A 99 -1.29 -4.04 9.48
C SER A 99 -2.18 -4.90 8.58
N PHE A 100 -1.94 -6.19 8.49
CA PHE A 100 -2.73 -7.17 7.76
C PHE A 100 -2.77 -8.51 8.51
N ASP A 101 -3.73 -9.35 8.21
CA ASP A 101 -3.93 -10.63 8.86
C ASP A 101 -4.41 -11.72 7.88
N GLU A 102 -4.70 -12.91 8.36
CA GLU A 102 -5.16 -14.02 7.54
C GLU A 102 -6.50 -13.74 6.84
N ARG A 103 -7.37 -12.89 7.42
CA ARG A 103 -8.62 -12.47 6.79
C ARG A 103 -8.32 -11.63 5.55
N THR A 104 -7.38 -10.69 5.65
CA THR A 104 -6.91 -9.89 4.52
C THR A 104 -6.35 -10.77 3.41
N ARG A 105 -5.54 -11.78 3.77
CA ARG A 105 -4.96 -12.73 2.82
C ARG A 105 -6.02 -13.55 2.11
N ALA A 106 -7.02 -14.05 2.84
CA ALA A 106 -8.13 -14.81 2.29
C ALA A 106 -8.93 -13.99 1.27
N VAL A 107 -9.25 -12.73 1.58
CA VAL A 107 -9.94 -11.82 0.67
C VAL A 107 -9.13 -11.58 -0.60
N MET A 108 -7.83 -11.34 -0.48
CA MET A 108 -6.94 -11.16 -1.64
C MET A 108 -6.89 -12.41 -2.52
N ALA A 109 -6.73 -13.59 -1.93
CA ALA A 109 -6.72 -14.86 -2.66
C ALA A 109 -8.05 -15.09 -3.41
N ALA A 110 -9.19 -14.83 -2.77
CA ALA A 110 -10.52 -14.93 -3.39
C ALA A 110 -10.70 -13.95 -4.57
N ASN A 111 -9.97 -12.83 -4.57
CA ASN A 111 -9.96 -11.84 -5.64
C ASN A 111 -8.87 -12.06 -6.70
N GLY A 112 -8.14 -13.18 -6.65
CA GLY A 112 -7.13 -13.54 -7.65
C GLY A 112 -5.80 -12.79 -7.51
N ILE A 113 -5.53 -12.18 -6.35
CA ILE A 113 -4.21 -11.65 -6.06
C ILE A 113 -3.23 -12.82 -5.91
N ARG A 114 -2.11 -12.73 -6.60
CA ARG A 114 -1.04 -13.74 -6.56
C ARG A 114 0.13 -13.32 -5.70
N ARG A 115 0.35 -12.02 -5.56
CA ARG A 115 1.48 -11.48 -4.78
C ARG A 115 1.04 -10.25 -4.00
N ALA A 116 1.42 -10.21 -2.71
CA ALA A 116 1.19 -9.05 -1.87
C ALA A 116 2.49 -8.61 -1.19
N PHE A 117 2.66 -7.30 -1.11
CA PHE A 117 3.90 -6.65 -0.68
C PHE A 117 3.72 -5.96 0.66
N SER A 118 4.52 -6.38 1.65
CA SER A 118 4.66 -5.71 2.94
C SER A 118 5.72 -4.62 2.91
N PHE A 119 5.82 -3.80 3.99
CA PHE A 119 6.77 -2.70 4.08
C PHE A 119 7.30 -2.54 5.51
N TYR A 120 7.92 -3.58 6.04
CA TYR A 120 8.60 -3.54 7.34
C TYR A 120 10.09 -3.94 7.26
N GLY A 121 10.64 -3.93 6.05
CA GLY A 121 12.01 -4.32 5.78
C GLY A 121 12.17 -5.84 5.69
N GLY A 122 13.42 -6.28 5.69
CA GLY A 122 13.75 -7.70 5.52
C GLY A 122 14.17 -8.06 4.10
N VAL A 123 14.44 -9.34 3.90
CA VAL A 123 14.97 -9.90 2.66
C VAL A 123 14.11 -11.07 2.23
N ASN A 124 13.74 -11.10 0.98
CA ASN A 124 13.12 -12.27 0.39
C ASN A 124 14.19 -13.34 0.11
N PRO A 125 13.98 -14.60 0.50
CA PRO A 125 14.96 -15.64 0.27
C PRO A 125 15.17 -15.87 -1.24
N ARG A 126 16.42 -16.13 -1.63
CA ARG A 126 16.75 -16.43 -3.03
C ARG A 126 16.35 -17.85 -3.45
N LYS A 127 16.23 -18.76 -2.49
CA LYS A 127 15.88 -20.17 -2.67
C LYS A 127 14.91 -20.57 -1.56
N GLY A 128 13.97 -21.45 -1.89
CA GLY A 128 12.92 -21.89 -0.99
C GLY A 128 11.59 -21.20 -1.22
N ASP A 129 10.63 -21.48 -0.37
CA ASP A 129 9.28 -20.92 -0.50
C ASP A 129 9.25 -19.48 0.02
N VAL A 130 8.99 -18.56 -0.89
CA VAL A 130 8.66 -17.16 -0.54
C VAL A 130 7.18 -17.09 -0.26
N ASP A 131 6.80 -16.53 0.89
CA ASP A 131 5.40 -16.23 1.16
C ASP A 131 4.91 -15.18 0.15
N GLN A 132 4.08 -15.62 -0.79
CA GLN A 132 3.56 -14.77 -1.86
C GLN A 132 2.65 -13.65 -1.35
N PHE A 133 2.15 -13.76 -0.13
CA PHE A 133 1.33 -12.74 0.52
C PHE A 133 2.11 -11.92 1.55
N ASP A 134 3.44 -12.05 1.60
CA ASP A 134 4.30 -11.24 2.47
C ASP A 134 5.68 -11.01 1.82
N ILE A 135 5.66 -10.47 0.62
CA ILE A 135 6.90 -10.12 -0.10
C ILE A 135 7.46 -8.83 0.50
N HIS A 136 8.65 -8.93 1.06
CA HIS A 136 9.31 -7.80 1.71
C HIS A 136 9.79 -6.74 0.72
N ARG A 137 9.59 -5.47 1.08
CA ARG A 137 10.14 -4.31 0.38
C ARG A 137 11.11 -3.57 1.29
N ALA A 138 12.23 -3.15 0.75
CA ALA A 138 13.13 -2.21 1.41
C ALA A 138 12.73 -0.77 1.06
N GLY A 139 12.68 0.11 2.05
CA GLY A 139 12.42 1.53 1.85
C GLY A 139 13.65 2.25 1.31
N VAL A 140 13.47 3.02 0.24
CA VAL A 140 14.46 4.00 -0.22
C VAL A 140 13.93 5.38 0.14
N PHE A 141 14.70 6.12 0.92
CA PHE A 141 14.32 7.44 1.44
C PHE A 141 15.24 8.53 0.87
N SER A 142 14.82 9.78 0.94
CA SER A 142 15.57 10.94 0.42
C SER A 142 16.94 11.13 1.05
N VAL A 143 17.19 10.52 2.20
CA VAL A 143 18.50 10.51 2.88
C VAL A 143 19.48 9.46 2.31
N HIS A 144 19.01 8.54 1.49
CA HIS A 144 19.86 7.51 0.88
C HIS A 144 20.51 8.04 -0.39
N THR A 145 21.84 7.98 -0.44
CA THR A 145 22.56 8.26 -1.68
C THR A 145 22.47 7.09 -2.67
N PRO A 146 22.77 7.29 -3.96
CA PRO A 146 22.80 6.19 -4.93
C PRO A 146 23.71 5.03 -4.51
N GLU A 147 24.84 5.31 -3.84
CA GLU A 147 25.79 4.30 -3.36
C GLU A 147 25.18 3.47 -2.23
N VAL A 148 24.42 4.11 -1.33
CA VAL A 148 23.68 3.40 -0.26
C VAL A 148 22.62 2.49 -0.87
N VAL A 149 21.86 2.96 -1.86
CA VAL A 149 20.85 2.15 -2.56
C VAL A 149 21.52 0.97 -3.28
N ALA A 150 22.65 1.18 -3.94
CA ALA A 150 23.42 0.11 -4.57
C ALA A 150 23.92 -0.91 -3.53
N ALA A 151 24.41 -0.45 -2.38
CA ALA A 151 24.85 -1.31 -1.27
C ALA A 151 23.69 -2.11 -0.68
N MET A 152 22.47 -1.52 -0.54
CA MET A 152 21.26 -2.23 -0.13
C MET A 152 20.91 -3.38 -1.09
N GLY A 153 21.10 -3.16 -2.39
CA GLY A 153 20.90 -4.20 -3.41
C GLY A 153 21.96 -5.31 -3.36
N ALA A 154 23.22 -4.96 -3.07
CA ALA A 154 24.34 -5.90 -3.03
C ALA A 154 24.39 -6.69 -1.71
N LEU A 155 24.05 -6.06 -0.58
CA LEU A 155 24.12 -6.61 0.78
C LEU A 155 22.77 -6.50 1.52
N PRO A 156 21.68 -7.03 0.95
CA PRO A 156 20.35 -6.81 1.50
C PRO A 156 20.19 -7.40 2.91
N GLY A 157 20.82 -8.53 3.21
CA GLY A 157 20.79 -9.16 4.54
C GLY A 157 21.42 -8.32 5.64
N LEU A 158 22.27 -7.36 5.30
CA LEU A 158 22.91 -6.44 6.25
C LEU A 158 22.15 -5.11 6.37
N LEU A 159 21.68 -4.58 5.24
CA LEU A 159 21.17 -3.20 5.15
C LEU A 159 19.65 -3.10 5.07
N CYS A 160 18.95 -4.20 4.79
CA CYS A 160 17.49 -4.25 4.69
C CYS A 160 16.86 -5.08 5.82
N THR A 161 17.34 -4.91 7.06
CA THR A 161 16.81 -5.64 8.22
C THR A 161 15.38 -5.20 8.54
N PRO A 162 14.50 -6.13 9.02
CA PRO A 162 13.17 -5.76 9.48
C PRO A 162 13.22 -4.76 10.61
N ALA A 163 12.25 -3.84 10.66
CA ALA A 163 12.08 -2.96 11.81
C ALA A 163 11.76 -3.80 13.05
N ARG A 164 12.44 -3.54 14.18
CA ARG A 164 12.29 -4.33 15.41
C ARG A 164 10.89 -4.28 16.03
N HIS A 165 10.05 -3.32 15.61
CA HIS A 165 8.71 -3.05 16.13
C HIS A 165 7.66 -2.94 15.01
N ALA A 166 7.90 -3.55 13.86
CA ALA A 166 6.95 -3.57 12.75
C ALA A 166 5.90 -4.68 12.89
#